data_43bd53d250a5ddad30572f5ce2329fee
#
_entry.id   43bd53d250a5ddad30572f5ce2329fee
#
_cell.length_a   1.000
_cell.length_b   1.000
_cell.length_c   1.000
_cell.angle_alpha   90.00
_cell.angle_beta   90.00
_cell.angle_gamma   90.00
#
_symmetry.space_group_name_H-M   'P 1'
#
loop_
_entity.id
_entity.type
_entity.pdbx_description
1 polymer ?
#
loop_
_entity_poly.entity_id
_entity_poly.type
_entity_poly.pdbx_seq_one_letter_code
_entity_poly.pdbx_strand_id
1 'polypeptide(L)' 'MSAKQREHLRILAIKRHENALFRLKNALGYDEDFYKFKNGRVNVAKLARCAGVSEKFARRELDIRGLI' A
#
# COMPACT_ATOMS: atom_id res chain seq x y z
N MET A 1 22.68 20.04 -5.94
CA MET A 1 22.40 19.13 -4.81
C MET A 1 23.65 18.31 -4.49
N SER A 2 24.08 18.24 -3.25
CA SER A 2 25.26 17.45 -2.86
C SER A 2 24.97 15.95 -2.89
N ALA A 3 25.99 15.11 -3.00
CA ALA A 3 25.86 13.66 -2.98
C ALA A 3 25.18 13.17 -1.69
N LYS A 4 25.51 13.77 -0.55
CA LYS A 4 24.88 13.46 0.75
C LYS A 4 23.39 13.75 0.77
N GLN A 5 22.94 14.84 0.15
CA GLN A 5 21.53 15.18 0.06
C GLN A 5 20.77 14.21 -0.83
N ARG A 6 21.36 13.79 -1.94
CA ARG A 6 20.75 12.78 -2.82
C ARG A 6 20.58 11.45 -2.11
N GLU A 7 21.61 11.02 -1.38
CA GLU A 7 21.58 9.77 -0.63
C GLU A 7 20.53 9.80 0.47
N HIS A 8 20.43 10.91 1.19
CA HIS A 8 19.41 11.10 2.23
C HIS A 8 17.98 11.03 1.64
N LEU A 9 17.73 11.69 0.51
CA LEU A 9 16.44 11.65 -0.17
C LEU A 9 16.09 10.24 -0.65
N ARG A 10 17.09 9.49 -1.14
CA ARG A 10 16.89 8.10 -1.55
C ARG A 10 16.49 7.23 -0.37
N ILE A 11 17.16 7.34 0.76
CA ILE A 11 16.86 6.60 1.99
C ILE A 11 15.44 6.91 2.48
N LEU A 12 15.05 8.19 2.47
CA LEU A 12 13.69 8.59 2.85
C LEU A 12 12.63 8.01 1.92
N ALA A 13 12.89 7.98 0.62
CA ALA A 13 11.97 7.40 -0.36
C ALA A 13 11.80 5.90 -0.13
N ILE A 14 12.87 5.16 0.13
CA ILE A 14 12.84 3.73 0.45
C ILE A 14 12.04 3.48 1.74
N LYS A 15 12.28 4.25 2.77
CA LYS A 15 11.55 4.12 4.05
C LYS A 15 10.05 4.38 3.88
N ARG A 16 9.67 5.39 3.09
CA ARG A 16 8.26 5.69 2.80
C ARG A 16 7.59 4.52 2.08
N HIS A 17 8.29 3.94 1.11
CA HIS A 17 7.78 2.79 0.36
C HIS A 17 7.61 1.58 1.27
N GLU A 18 8.61 1.26 2.10
CA GLU A 18 8.55 0.17 3.06
C GLU A 18 7.43 0.36 4.08
N ASN A 19 7.25 1.58 4.59
CA ASN A 19 6.17 1.90 5.51
C ASN A 19 4.80 1.73 4.85
N ALA A 20 4.66 2.15 3.60
CA ALA A 20 3.42 1.98 2.85
C ALA A 20 3.09 0.50 2.63
N LEU A 21 4.10 -0.32 2.27
CA LEU A 21 3.95 -1.77 2.14
C LEU A 21 3.56 -2.42 3.46
N PHE A 22 4.17 -2.02 4.56
CA PHE A 22 3.87 -2.53 5.90
C PHE A 22 2.43 -2.22 6.30
N ARG A 23 1.98 -0.99 6.08
CA ARG A 23 0.61 -0.57 6.36
C ARG A 23 -0.40 -1.35 5.53
N LEU A 24 -0.12 -1.53 4.24
CA LEU A 24 -0.99 -2.29 3.37
C LEU A 24 -1.06 -3.76 3.79
N LYS A 25 0.09 -4.37 4.10
CA LYS A 25 0.17 -5.74 4.58
C LYS A 25 -0.62 -5.94 5.87
N ASN A 26 -0.51 -5.01 6.82
CA ASN A 26 -1.28 -5.06 8.05
C ASN A 26 -2.79 -4.96 7.80
N ALA A 27 -3.19 -4.07 6.91
CA ALA A 27 -4.61 -3.91 6.54
C ALA A 27 -5.15 -5.18 5.90
N LEU A 28 -4.39 -5.82 5.01
CA LEU A 28 -4.78 -7.09 4.37
C LEU A 28 -4.84 -8.26 5.36
N GLY A 29 -4.03 -8.22 6.42
CA GLY A 29 -4.04 -9.25 7.46
C GLY A 29 -5.18 -9.09 8.47
N TYR A 30 -5.95 -8.01 8.38
CA TYR A 30 -7.13 -7.79 9.22
C TYR A 30 -8.26 -8.74 8.80
N ASP A 31 -9.45 -8.33 8.66
CA ASP A 31 -10.55 -9.18 8.17
C ASP A 31 -10.68 -9.03 6.65
N GLU A 32 -10.47 -10.12 5.90
CA GLU A 32 -10.57 -10.09 4.44
C GLU A 32 -11.95 -9.63 3.96
N ASP A 33 -13.02 -10.05 4.63
CA ASP A 33 -14.38 -9.71 4.25
C ASP A 33 -14.69 -8.22 4.47
N PHE A 34 -13.97 -7.56 5.37
CA PHE A 34 -14.14 -6.13 5.64
C PHE A 34 -13.86 -5.26 4.41
N TYR A 35 -12.93 -5.67 3.55
CA TYR A 35 -12.52 -4.92 2.37
C TYR A 35 -13.18 -5.43 1.09
N LYS A 36 -14.09 -6.36 1.16
CA LYS A 36 -14.75 -6.92 -0.01
C LYS A 36 -16.16 -6.35 -0.20
N PHE A 37 -16.52 -6.15 -1.46
CA PHE A 37 -17.92 -5.92 -1.83
C PHE A 37 -18.72 -7.21 -1.66
N LYS A 38 -20.05 -7.09 -1.72
CA LYS A 38 -20.97 -8.25 -1.67
C LYS A 38 -20.69 -9.28 -2.77
N ASN A 39 -20.15 -8.84 -3.91
CA ASN A 39 -19.77 -9.72 -5.03
C ASN A 39 -18.41 -10.40 -4.87
N GLY A 40 -17.76 -10.24 -3.74
CA GLY A 40 -16.45 -10.84 -3.44
C GLY A 40 -15.25 -10.09 -3.98
N ARG A 41 -15.44 -8.99 -4.69
CA ARG A 41 -14.33 -8.15 -5.19
C ARG A 41 -13.78 -7.26 -4.09
N VAL A 42 -12.45 -7.03 -4.13
CA VAL A 42 -11.79 -6.16 -3.16
C VAL A 42 -12.17 -4.70 -3.41
N ASN A 43 -12.60 -4.01 -2.36
CA ASN A 43 -12.81 -2.57 -2.40
C ASN A 43 -11.48 -1.85 -2.18
N VAL A 44 -10.78 -1.55 -3.28
CA VAL A 44 -9.45 -0.94 -3.26
C VAL A 44 -9.46 0.42 -2.56
N ALA A 45 -10.48 1.24 -2.80
CA ALA A 45 -10.59 2.56 -2.18
C ALA A 45 -10.69 2.47 -0.65
N LYS A 46 -11.50 1.55 -0.15
CA LYS A 46 -11.65 1.33 1.30
C LYS A 46 -10.36 0.79 1.91
N LEU A 47 -9.72 -0.17 1.27
CA LEU A 47 -8.45 -0.73 1.71
C LEU A 47 -7.36 0.35 1.77
N ALA A 48 -7.22 1.13 0.72
CA ALA A 48 -6.24 2.20 0.64
C ALA A 48 -6.44 3.25 1.74
N ARG A 49 -7.68 3.63 1.98
CA ARG A 49 -8.05 4.58 3.03
C ARG A 49 -7.71 4.04 4.42
N CYS A 50 -8.03 2.79 4.70
CA CYS A 50 -7.73 2.14 5.98
C CYS A 50 -6.22 1.93 6.19
N ALA A 51 -5.50 1.60 5.14
CA ALA A 51 -4.05 1.42 5.19
C ALA A 51 -3.28 2.75 5.23
N GLY A 52 -3.92 3.86 4.89
CA GLY A 52 -3.25 5.16 4.80
C GLY A 52 -2.31 5.29 3.62
N VAL A 53 -2.62 4.63 2.51
CA VAL A 53 -1.86 4.67 1.25
C VAL A 53 -2.75 5.18 0.12
N SER A 54 -2.14 5.54 -1.03
CA SER A 54 -2.91 5.96 -2.19
C SER A 54 -3.64 4.75 -2.81
N GLU A 55 -4.78 5.01 -3.43
CA GLU A 55 -5.54 3.98 -4.14
C GLU A 55 -4.72 3.36 -5.27
N LYS A 56 -3.96 4.18 -5.99
CA LYS A 56 -3.06 3.73 -7.06
C LYS A 56 -2.01 2.75 -6.54
N PHE A 57 -1.41 3.05 -5.40
CA PHE A 57 -0.43 2.18 -4.75
C PHE A 57 -1.08 0.86 -4.31
N ALA A 58 -2.23 0.93 -3.66
CA ALA A 58 -2.95 -0.25 -3.21
C ALA A 58 -3.36 -1.15 -4.38
N ARG A 59 -3.87 -0.58 -5.46
CA ARG A 59 -4.26 -1.32 -6.66
C ARG A 59 -3.07 -2.05 -7.28
N ARG A 60 -1.95 -1.38 -7.40
CA ARG A 60 -0.71 -1.96 -7.95
C ARG A 60 -0.23 -3.14 -7.12
N GLU A 61 -0.20 -2.99 -5.79
CA GLU A 61 0.25 -4.05 -4.90
C GLU A 61 -0.70 -5.24 -4.89
N LEU A 62 -2.00 -5.01 -4.93
CA LEU A 62 -3.00 -6.07 -5.04
C LEU A 62 -2.87 -6.85 -6.35
N ASP A 63 -2.59 -6.15 -7.45
CA ASP A 63 -2.36 -6.77 -8.76
C ASP A 63 -1.11 -7.65 -8.73
N ILE A 64 0.00 -7.15 -8.18
CA ILE A 64 1.24 -7.90 -8.02
C ILE A 64 1.02 -9.18 -7.20
N ARG A 65 0.19 -9.11 -6.18
CA ARG A 65 -0.13 -10.25 -5.31
C ARG A 65 -1.19 -11.18 -5.89
N GLY A 66 -1.76 -10.84 -7.03
CA GLY A 66 -2.80 -11.63 -7.68
C GLY A 66 -4.15 -11.58 -6.98
N LEU A 67 -4.41 -10.54 -6.19
CA LEU A 67 -5.68 -10.38 -5.45
C LEU A 67 -6.75 -9.61 -6.23
N ILE A 68 -6.34 -8.99 -7.34
CA ILE A 68 -7.26 -8.34 -8.28
C ILE A 68 -6.88 -8.61 -9.71
#